data_742a8de7f7c9217266a26d7c557e3945
#
_entry.id   742a8de7f7c9217266a26d7c557e3945
#
_cell.length_a   1.000
_cell.length_b   1.000
_cell.length_c   1.000
_cell.angle_alpha   90.00
_cell.angle_beta   90.00
_cell.angle_gamma   90.00
#
_symmetry.space_group_name_H-M   'P 1'
#
loop_
_entity.id
_entity.type
_entity.pdbx_description
1 polymer ?
#
loop_
_entity_poly.entity_id
_entity_poly.type
_entity_poly.pdbx_seq_one_letter_code
_entity_poly.pdbx_strand_id
1 'polypeptide(L)' 'MDNNPPPIIRAITHQMETTGTSLLQLSRDADIPRSTLQRRLRTGRGLQLDEINRIATALGTTAAHIIQQAEAA' A
#
# COMPACT_ATOMS: atom_id res chain seq x y z
N MET A 1 -7.31 2.79 -22.97
CA MET A 1 -7.27 1.85 -21.87
C MET A 1 -6.30 2.29 -20.81
N ASP A 2 -6.75 2.39 -19.60
CA ASP A 2 -5.95 2.93 -18.52
C ASP A 2 -5.29 1.78 -17.74
N ASN A 3 -3.95 1.74 -17.76
CA ASN A 3 -3.19 0.73 -17.04
C ASN A 3 -2.64 1.24 -15.72
N ASN A 4 -3.04 2.43 -15.32
CA ASN A 4 -2.57 3.00 -14.07
C ASN A 4 -3.19 2.26 -12.89
N PRO A 5 -2.41 1.97 -11.84
CA PRO A 5 -2.99 1.39 -10.65
C PRO A 5 -3.94 2.36 -9.96
N PRO A 6 -4.88 1.87 -9.13
CA PRO A 6 -5.76 2.75 -8.38
C PRO A 6 -4.98 3.77 -7.55
N PRO A 7 -5.55 4.94 -7.28
CA PRO A 7 -4.85 5.99 -6.53
C PRO A 7 -4.33 5.52 -5.16
N ILE A 8 -5.06 4.65 -4.46
CA ILE A 8 -4.61 4.14 -3.16
C ILE A 8 -3.32 3.34 -3.31
N ILE A 9 -3.21 2.55 -4.39
CA ILE A 9 -2.02 1.74 -4.64
C ILE A 9 -0.84 2.65 -4.99
N ARG A 10 -1.08 3.69 -5.78
CA ARG A 10 0.00 4.64 -6.10
C ARG A 10 0.50 5.36 -4.85
N ALA A 11 -0.41 5.70 -3.93
CA ALA A 11 -0.02 6.33 -2.67
C ALA A 11 0.85 5.38 -1.83
N ILE A 12 0.47 4.10 -1.77
CA ILE A 12 1.23 3.10 -1.02
C ILE A 12 2.61 2.89 -1.65
N THR A 13 2.67 2.71 -2.97
CA THR A 13 3.94 2.47 -3.64
C THR A 13 4.85 3.69 -3.58
N HIS A 14 4.29 4.88 -3.63
CA HIS A 14 5.07 6.10 -3.45
C HIS A 14 5.68 6.14 -2.05
N GLN A 15 4.92 5.78 -1.04
CA GLN A 15 5.43 5.75 0.33
C GLN A 15 6.51 4.68 0.50
N MET A 16 6.35 3.53 -0.16
CA MET A 16 7.40 2.50 -0.16
C MET A 16 8.69 3.04 -0.75
N GLU A 17 8.61 3.75 -1.86
CA GLU A 17 9.78 4.33 -2.50
C GLU A 17 10.43 5.38 -1.61
N THR A 18 9.62 6.23 -1.00
CA THR A 18 10.12 7.29 -0.13
C THR A 18 10.86 6.73 1.09
N THR A 19 10.37 5.63 1.65
CA THR A 19 10.97 5.01 2.82
C THR A 19 12.03 3.96 2.49
N GLY A 20 12.16 3.59 1.22
CA GLY A 20 13.08 2.53 0.81
C GLY A 20 12.63 1.15 1.25
N THR A 21 11.33 0.94 1.42
CA THR A 21 10.79 -0.32 1.91
C THR A 21 10.50 -1.26 0.75
N SER A 22 11.07 -2.46 0.79
CA SER A 22 10.83 -3.49 -0.22
C SER A 22 9.50 -4.19 0.04
N LEU A 23 9.03 -4.90 -0.98
CA LEU A 23 7.80 -5.71 -0.85
C LEU A 23 7.96 -6.75 0.27
N LEU A 24 9.12 -7.40 0.33
CA LEU A 24 9.37 -8.40 1.37
C LEU A 24 9.34 -7.79 2.76
N GLN A 25 10.00 -6.65 2.93
CA GLN A 25 10.01 -5.95 4.21
C GLN A 25 8.60 -5.56 4.62
N LEU A 26 7.84 -5.00 3.68
CA LEU A 26 6.46 -4.59 3.96
C LEU A 26 5.58 -5.78 4.34
N SER A 27 5.76 -6.92 3.66
CA SER A 27 4.97 -8.12 3.96
C SER A 27 5.21 -8.59 5.39
N ARG A 28 6.46 -8.52 5.83
CA ARG A 28 6.81 -8.92 7.20
C ARG A 28 6.27 -7.94 8.23
N ASP A 29 6.46 -6.65 7.99
CA ASP A 29 6.09 -5.63 8.95
C ASP A 29 4.56 -5.47 9.06
N ALA A 30 3.85 -5.66 7.96
CA ALA A 30 2.39 -5.55 7.94
C ALA A 30 1.71 -6.88 8.26
N ASP A 31 2.48 -7.96 8.38
CA ASP A 31 1.96 -9.30 8.64
C ASP A 31 0.94 -9.72 7.57
N ILE A 32 1.32 -9.51 6.32
CA ILE A 32 0.52 -9.93 5.16
C ILE A 32 1.40 -10.86 4.32
N PRO A 33 0.91 -12.05 3.96
CA PRO A 33 1.71 -12.95 3.11
C PRO A 33 2.17 -12.23 1.84
N ARG A 34 3.42 -12.45 1.45
CA ARG A 34 4.03 -11.72 0.33
C ARG A 34 3.22 -11.86 -0.95
N SER A 35 2.76 -13.06 -1.27
CA SER A 35 1.97 -13.28 -2.49
C SER A 35 0.64 -12.55 -2.44
N THR A 36 0.01 -12.51 -1.27
CA THR A 36 -1.23 -11.78 -1.07
C THR A 36 -1.00 -10.27 -1.24
N LEU A 37 0.04 -9.76 -0.58
CA LEU A 37 0.38 -8.34 -0.66
C LEU A 37 0.68 -7.94 -2.10
N GLN A 38 1.47 -8.75 -2.81
CA GLN A 38 1.81 -8.48 -4.21
C GLN A 38 0.56 -8.37 -5.07
N ARG A 39 -0.39 -9.30 -4.89
CA ARG A 39 -1.64 -9.29 -5.64
C ARG A 39 -2.47 -8.05 -5.30
N ARG A 40 -2.58 -7.71 -4.01
CA ARG A 40 -3.31 -6.51 -3.58
C ARG A 40 -2.73 -5.24 -4.20
N LEU A 41 -1.41 -5.13 -4.19
CA LEU A 41 -0.75 -3.94 -4.73
C LEU A 41 -0.82 -3.86 -6.25
N ARG A 42 -0.98 -5.01 -6.92
CA ARG A 42 -1.08 -5.02 -8.37
C ARG A 42 -2.47 -4.61 -8.84
N THR A 43 -3.51 -5.09 -8.18
CA THR A 43 -4.89 -4.89 -8.64
C THR A 43 -5.68 -3.91 -7.80
N GLY A 44 -5.32 -3.72 -6.54
CA GLY A 44 -6.11 -2.95 -5.58
C GLY A 44 -7.34 -3.70 -5.10
N ARG A 45 -7.64 -4.85 -5.66
CA ARG A 45 -8.84 -5.59 -5.31
C ARG A 45 -8.64 -6.32 -3.99
N GLY A 46 -9.69 -6.29 -3.18
CA GLY A 46 -9.68 -7.00 -1.91
C GLY A 46 -8.89 -6.33 -0.82
N LEU A 47 -8.33 -5.16 -1.08
CA LEU A 47 -7.57 -4.44 -0.06
C LEU A 47 -8.53 -3.94 1.01
N GLN A 48 -8.39 -4.47 2.22
CA GLN A 48 -9.29 -4.16 3.33
C GLN A 48 -8.72 -3.01 4.16
N LEU A 49 -9.59 -2.32 4.88
CA LEU A 49 -9.17 -1.20 5.72
C LEU A 49 -8.14 -1.64 6.76
N ASP A 50 -8.32 -2.82 7.35
CA ASP A 50 -7.36 -3.38 8.29
C ASP A 50 -5.98 -3.52 7.65
N GLU A 51 -5.94 -4.00 6.39
CA GLU A 51 -4.68 -4.15 5.67
C GLU A 51 -4.04 -2.80 5.40
N ILE A 52 -4.85 -1.81 5.04
CA ILE A 52 -4.34 -0.45 4.81
C ILE A 52 -3.72 0.11 6.10
N ASN A 53 -4.37 -0.11 7.23
CA ASN A 53 -3.84 0.32 8.52
C ASN A 53 -2.49 -0.32 8.83
N ARG A 54 -2.39 -1.63 8.62
CA ARG A 54 -1.14 -2.35 8.88
C ARG A 54 -0.03 -1.92 7.93
N ILE A 55 -0.37 -1.72 6.65
CA ILE A 55 0.58 -1.24 5.65
C ILE A 55 1.07 0.16 6.02
N ALA A 56 0.16 1.06 6.37
CA ALA A 56 0.51 2.42 6.74
C ALA A 56 1.44 2.45 7.95
N THR A 57 1.11 1.67 8.99
CA THR A 57 1.93 1.59 10.18
C THR A 57 3.32 1.07 9.85
N ALA A 58 3.40 0.04 9.01
CA ALA A 58 4.69 -0.51 8.57
C ALA A 58 5.52 0.51 7.81
N LEU A 59 4.87 1.43 7.11
CA LEU A 59 5.56 2.48 6.34
C LEU A 59 5.79 3.76 7.15
N GLY A 60 5.48 3.75 8.45
CA GLY A 60 5.72 4.89 9.30
C GLY A 60 4.73 6.03 9.12
N THR A 61 3.54 5.74 8.64
CA THR A 61 2.51 6.75 8.41
C THR A 61 1.16 6.24 8.92
N THR A 62 0.07 6.87 8.50
CA THR A 62 -1.28 6.49 8.91
C THR A 62 -2.13 6.18 7.69
N ALA A 63 -3.17 5.36 7.87
CA ALA A 63 -4.12 5.10 6.80
C ALA A 63 -4.77 6.39 6.31
N ALA A 64 -5.10 7.30 7.23
CA ALA A 64 -5.69 8.58 6.88
C ALA A 64 -4.79 9.38 5.93
N HIS A 65 -3.48 9.39 6.21
CA HIS A 65 -2.52 10.10 5.36
C HIS A 65 -2.46 9.48 3.96
N ILE A 66 -2.41 8.17 3.89
CA ILE A 66 -2.38 7.47 2.60
C ILE A 66 -3.66 7.74 1.81
N ILE A 67 -4.81 7.70 2.48
CA ILE A 67 -6.10 7.96 1.83
C ILE A 67 -6.17 9.40 1.33
N GLN A 68 -5.68 10.36 2.11
CA GLN A 68 -5.61 11.77 1.69
C GLN A 68 -4.74 11.93 0.45
N GLN A 69 -3.60 11.26 0.41
CA GLN A 69 -2.73 11.32 -0.77
C GLN A 69 -3.42 10.72 -1.99
N ALA A 70 -4.17 9.64 -1.81
CA ALA A 70 -4.91 9.02 -2.90
C ALA A 70 -5.98 9.96 -3.44
N GLU A 71 -6.66 10.69 -2.55
CA GLU A 71 -7.71 11.63 -2.95
C GLU A 71 -7.14 12.87 -3.63
N ALA A 72 -5.93 13.27 -3.27
CA ALA A 72 -5.28 14.44 -3.84
C ALA A 72 -4.69 14.20 -5.22
N ALA A 73 -4.59 12.95 -5.62
CA ALA A 73 -3.95 12.58 -6.89
C ALA A 73 -4.78 12.97 -8.11
#